data_f30c92a41d4252ba727bc9efee0c1ebc
#
_entry.id   f30c92a41d4252ba727bc9efee0c1ebc
#
_cell.length_a   1.000
_cell.length_b   1.000
_cell.length_c   1.000
_cell.angle_alpha   90.00
_cell.angle_beta   90.00
_cell.angle_gamma   90.00
#
_symmetry.space_group_name_H-M   'P 1'
#
loop_
_entity.id
_entity.type
_entity.pdbx_description
1 polymer ?
#
loop_
_entity_poly.entity_id
_entity_poly.type
_entity_poly.pdbx_seq_one_letter_code
_entity_poly.pdbx_strand_id
1 'polypeptide(L)'
;KWLVSFWKDQQTVLTFKEIREAIQAGSISKETVEARQQDYSKVVSEKIAPEMVKAMKAAAANENKLKGIDIGYKFDADHWAVSDWLENHTAELVTNCTRVQKDAIQSMIELGIRSHMSDDELSRFIRPCIGLTKPQTRAVKKYYETSKAELEKKHPRTKPEKIEQMARDKQAKYEER
;
A
#
# COMPACT_ATOMS: atom_id res chain seq x y z
N LYS A 1 -8.82 8.67 -9.21
CA LYS A 1 -9.93 8.06 -8.42
C LYS A 1 -9.79 6.53 -8.32
N TRP A 2 -9.50 5.79 -9.42
CA TRP A 2 -9.38 4.33 -9.41
C TRP A 2 -8.19 3.82 -8.57
N LEU A 3 -7.05 4.52 -8.51
CA LEU A 3 -5.93 4.17 -7.62
C LEU A 3 -6.35 4.15 -6.15
N VAL A 4 -7.15 5.13 -5.72
CA VAL A 4 -7.66 5.18 -4.35
C VAL A 4 -8.59 4.00 -4.06
N SER A 5 -9.46 3.64 -5.00
CA SER A 5 -10.31 2.45 -4.90
C SER A 5 -9.45 1.18 -4.79
N PHE A 6 -8.47 1.04 -5.68
CA PHE A 6 -7.55 -0.08 -5.65
C PHE A 6 -6.82 -0.24 -4.29
N TRP A 7 -6.31 0.87 -3.72
CA TRP A 7 -5.66 0.83 -2.41
C TRP A 7 -6.63 0.47 -1.28
N LYS A 8 -7.87 0.94 -1.33
CA LYS A 8 -8.92 0.54 -0.38
C LYS A 8 -9.25 -0.95 -0.49
N ASP A 9 -9.35 -1.45 -1.70
CA ASP A 9 -9.62 -2.88 -1.95
C ASP A 9 -8.49 -3.77 -1.42
N GLN A 10 -7.23 -3.29 -1.42
CA GLN A 10 -6.09 -4.01 -0.85
C GLN A 10 -6.25 -4.29 0.66
N GLN A 11 -6.92 -3.45 1.41
CA GLN A 11 -7.16 -3.66 2.84
C GLN A 11 -8.06 -4.87 3.12
N THR A 12 -8.89 -5.27 2.16
CA THR A 12 -9.82 -6.40 2.28
C THR A 12 -9.27 -7.71 1.73
N VAL A 13 -8.17 -7.67 1.01
CA VAL A 13 -7.63 -8.83 0.28
C VAL A 13 -6.92 -9.83 1.20
N LEU A 14 -6.29 -9.38 2.31
CA LEU A 14 -5.82 -10.28 3.35
C LEU A 14 -6.99 -10.58 4.30
N THR A 15 -7.35 -11.85 4.37
CA THR A 15 -8.35 -12.31 5.33
C THR A 15 -7.79 -12.26 6.76
N PHE A 16 -8.66 -12.14 7.75
CA PHE A 16 -8.23 -12.24 9.16
C PHE A 16 -7.50 -13.56 9.47
N LYS A 17 -7.85 -14.63 8.75
CA LYS A 17 -7.19 -15.93 8.89
C LYS A 17 -5.73 -15.86 8.45
N GLU A 18 -5.47 -15.32 7.26
CA GLU A 18 -4.09 -15.17 6.72
C GLU A 18 -3.24 -14.23 7.58
N ILE A 19 -3.83 -13.15 8.10
CA ILE A 19 -3.12 -12.25 9.02
C ILE A 19 -2.77 -12.99 10.32
N ARG A 20 -3.69 -13.76 10.87
CA ARG A 20 -3.47 -14.55 12.10
C ARG A 20 -2.38 -15.62 11.89
N GLU A 21 -2.43 -16.33 10.78
CA GLU A 21 -1.41 -17.30 10.41
C GLU A 21 -0.03 -16.66 10.27
N ALA A 22 0.04 -15.45 9.66
CA ALA A 22 1.28 -14.68 9.55
C ALA A 22 1.81 -14.23 10.92
N ILE A 23 0.92 -13.84 11.84
CA ILE A 23 1.29 -13.47 13.22
C ILE A 23 1.88 -14.68 13.95
N GLN A 24 1.22 -15.84 13.89
CA GLN A 24 1.65 -17.07 14.55
C GLN A 24 2.98 -17.59 13.96
N ALA A 25 3.16 -17.47 12.66
CA ALA A 25 4.42 -17.84 11.98
C ALA A 25 5.54 -16.79 12.14
N GLY A 26 5.22 -15.58 12.64
CA GLY A 26 6.16 -14.45 12.69
C GLY A 26 6.52 -13.85 11.33
N SER A 27 5.90 -14.32 10.24
CA SER A 27 6.11 -13.84 8.86
C SER A 27 4.94 -14.17 7.96
N ILE A 28 4.81 -13.43 6.86
CA ILE A 28 3.81 -13.72 5.82
C ILE A 28 4.24 -14.94 5.02
N SER A 29 3.30 -15.84 4.72
CA SER A 29 3.58 -17.01 3.91
C SER A 29 4.02 -16.65 2.49
N LYS A 30 4.80 -17.54 1.87
CA LYS A 30 5.29 -17.35 0.50
C LYS A 30 4.12 -17.31 -0.49
N GLU A 31 3.14 -18.17 -0.29
CA GLU A 31 1.92 -18.27 -1.12
C GLU A 31 1.12 -16.96 -1.09
N THR A 32 0.98 -16.34 0.09
CA THR A 32 0.33 -15.03 0.24
C THR A 32 1.09 -13.94 -0.50
N VAL A 33 2.43 -13.96 -0.45
CA VAL A 33 3.27 -12.99 -1.19
C VAL A 33 3.13 -13.18 -2.69
N GLU A 34 3.16 -14.41 -3.19
CA GLU A 34 3.02 -14.74 -4.61
C GLU A 34 1.64 -14.35 -5.15
N ALA A 35 0.56 -14.62 -4.43
CA ALA A 35 -0.78 -14.20 -4.78
C ALA A 35 -0.87 -12.67 -4.92
N ARG A 36 -0.23 -11.92 -4.01
CA ARG A 36 -0.15 -10.46 -4.08
C ARG A 36 0.62 -9.97 -5.29
N GLN A 37 1.73 -10.61 -5.60
CA GLN A 37 2.52 -10.26 -6.78
C GLN A 37 1.69 -10.42 -8.06
N GLN A 38 0.87 -11.46 -8.15
CA GLN A 38 -0.04 -11.67 -9.28
C GLN A 38 -1.12 -10.58 -9.36
N ASP A 39 -1.74 -10.21 -8.24
CA ASP A 39 -2.73 -9.12 -8.19
C ASP A 39 -2.14 -7.79 -8.65
N TYR A 40 -0.94 -7.44 -8.17
CA TYR A 40 -0.24 -6.23 -8.59
C TYR A 40 0.15 -6.28 -10.07
N SER A 41 0.64 -7.41 -10.54
CA SER A 41 0.99 -7.60 -11.95
C SER A 41 -0.20 -7.33 -12.86
N LYS A 42 -1.38 -7.85 -12.51
CA LYS A 42 -2.62 -7.61 -13.24
C LYS A 42 -3.01 -6.14 -13.27
N VAL A 43 -2.98 -5.46 -12.12
CA VAL A 43 -3.32 -4.02 -12.05
C VAL A 43 -2.31 -3.18 -12.82
N VAL A 44 -1.04 -3.49 -12.72
CA VAL A 44 0.01 -2.75 -13.43
C VAL A 44 -0.16 -2.91 -14.94
N SER A 45 -0.38 -4.13 -15.43
CA SER A 45 -0.55 -4.38 -16.87
C SER A 45 -1.85 -3.79 -17.43
N GLU A 46 -2.97 -3.94 -16.73
CA GLU A 46 -4.28 -3.53 -17.22
C GLU A 46 -4.59 -2.02 -17.03
N LYS A 47 -4.00 -1.40 -16.00
CA LYS A 47 -4.36 -0.02 -15.62
C LYS A 47 -3.18 0.95 -15.70
N ILE A 48 -2.01 0.58 -15.18
CA ILE A 48 -0.87 1.50 -15.08
C ILE A 48 -0.14 1.60 -16.41
N ALA A 49 0.19 0.50 -17.06
CA ALA A 49 0.93 0.51 -18.32
C ALA A 49 0.22 1.31 -19.44
N PRO A 50 -1.10 1.21 -19.66
CA PRO A 50 -1.80 2.06 -20.62
C PRO A 50 -1.71 3.56 -20.29
N GLU A 51 -1.75 3.95 -19.01
CA GLU A 51 -1.59 5.34 -18.61
C GLU A 51 -0.16 5.85 -18.80
N MET A 52 0.85 5.01 -18.59
CA MET A 52 2.24 5.33 -18.93
C MET A 52 2.40 5.60 -20.42
N VAL A 53 1.82 4.76 -21.29
CA VAL A 53 1.84 4.98 -22.74
C VAL A 53 1.16 6.31 -23.12
N LYS A 54 0.02 6.63 -22.52
CA LYS A 54 -0.66 7.92 -22.73
C LYS A 54 0.23 9.09 -22.32
N ALA A 55 0.91 8.98 -21.17
CA ALA A 55 1.82 10.01 -20.69
C ALA A 55 3.02 10.20 -21.66
N MET A 56 3.60 9.10 -22.16
CA MET A 56 4.67 9.15 -23.16
C MET A 56 4.22 9.83 -24.46
N LYS A 57 3.02 9.48 -24.97
CA LYS A 57 2.44 10.13 -26.16
C LYS A 57 2.24 11.63 -25.94
N ALA A 58 1.71 12.02 -24.76
CA ALA A 58 1.51 13.43 -24.43
C ALA A 58 2.83 14.20 -24.30
N ALA A 59 3.86 13.58 -23.70
CA ALA A 59 5.19 14.16 -23.58
C ALA A 59 5.84 14.38 -24.95
N ALA A 60 5.79 13.39 -25.84
CA ALA A 60 6.31 13.50 -27.20
C ALA A 60 5.61 14.60 -28.01
N ALA A 61 4.28 14.71 -27.90
CA ALA A 61 3.50 15.75 -28.57
C ALA A 61 3.86 17.16 -28.03
N ASN A 62 4.14 17.26 -26.72
CA ASN A 62 4.50 18.52 -26.10
C ASN A 62 5.92 18.95 -26.47
N GLU A 63 6.86 18.01 -26.55
CA GLU A 63 8.24 18.27 -26.99
C GLU A 63 8.30 18.84 -28.41
N ASN A 64 7.49 18.27 -29.34
CA ASN A 64 7.38 18.79 -30.72
C ASN A 64 6.88 20.24 -30.75
N LYS A 65 5.94 20.60 -29.88
CA LYS A 65 5.44 21.99 -29.79
C LYS A 65 6.49 22.95 -29.23
N LEU A 66 7.22 22.54 -28.20
CA LEU A 66 8.22 23.39 -27.54
C LEU A 66 9.42 23.72 -28.45
N LYS A 67 9.83 22.77 -29.30
CA LYS A 67 10.96 22.96 -30.20
C LYS A 67 10.65 23.77 -31.47
N GLY A 68 9.36 24.03 -31.74
CA GLY A 68 8.95 24.77 -32.94
C GLY A 68 9.35 24.11 -34.26
N ILE A 69 9.77 22.85 -34.21
CA ILE A 69 10.23 22.08 -35.35
C ILE A 69 9.21 20.98 -35.57
N ASP A 70 8.42 21.08 -36.62
CA ASP A 70 7.57 19.97 -37.07
C ASP A 70 8.44 18.93 -37.80
N ILE A 71 9.11 18.10 -37.03
CA ILE A 71 9.92 16.99 -37.55
C ILE A 71 9.04 15.79 -37.94
N GLY A 72 7.70 15.94 -37.91
CA GLY A 72 6.80 14.82 -38.20
C GLY A 72 6.96 13.61 -37.29
N TYR A 73 7.67 13.77 -36.14
CA TYR A 73 7.88 12.69 -35.21
C TYR A 73 6.56 12.27 -34.57
N LYS A 74 6.17 11.05 -34.88
CA LYS A 74 5.03 10.40 -34.22
C LYS A 74 5.57 9.40 -33.22
N PHE A 75 5.14 9.52 -31.99
CA PHE A 75 5.43 8.51 -30.97
C PHE A 75 4.79 7.17 -31.36
N ASP A 76 5.61 6.18 -31.60
CA ASP A 76 5.17 4.82 -31.89
C ASP A 76 5.13 4.02 -30.58
N ALA A 77 3.92 3.69 -30.13
CA ALA A 77 3.70 2.93 -28.90
C ALA A 77 4.06 1.45 -29.06
N ASP A 78 4.08 0.96 -30.31
CA ASP A 78 4.35 -0.46 -30.63
C ASP A 78 5.84 -0.68 -30.92
N HIS A 79 6.65 0.37 -30.84
CA HIS A 79 8.10 0.24 -31.01
C HIS A 79 8.70 -0.64 -29.91
N TRP A 80 9.56 -1.58 -30.28
CA TRP A 80 10.14 -2.56 -29.36
C TRP A 80 10.77 -1.95 -28.09
N ALA A 81 11.43 -0.79 -28.20
CA ALA A 81 12.03 -0.11 -27.04
C ALA A 81 11.00 0.40 -26.04
N VAL A 82 9.78 0.73 -26.49
CA VAL A 82 8.68 1.12 -25.59
C VAL A 82 8.15 -0.09 -24.86
N SER A 83 7.99 -1.20 -25.57
CA SER A 83 7.54 -2.49 -24.99
C SER A 83 8.54 -3.01 -23.97
N ASP A 84 9.82 -3.02 -24.30
CA ASP A 84 10.91 -3.45 -23.40
C ASP A 84 10.98 -2.57 -22.15
N TRP A 85 10.90 -1.25 -22.33
CA TRP A 85 10.90 -0.32 -21.20
C TRP A 85 9.68 -0.54 -20.28
N LEU A 86 8.48 -0.69 -20.85
CA LEU A 86 7.26 -0.97 -20.10
C LEU A 86 7.36 -2.27 -19.33
N GLU A 87 7.81 -3.34 -19.95
CA GLU A 87 7.95 -4.66 -19.32
C GLU A 87 8.89 -4.59 -18.11
N ASN A 88 10.06 -4.02 -18.29
CA ASN A 88 11.05 -3.90 -17.22
C ASN A 88 10.56 -3.01 -16.08
N HIS A 89 9.99 -1.83 -16.35
CA HIS A 89 9.52 -0.91 -15.32
C HIS A 89 8.25 -1.40 -14.61
N THR A 90 7.37 -2.09 -15.31
CA THR A 90 6.18 -2.67 -14.67
C THR A 90 6.55 -3.85 -13.77
N ALA A 91 7.50 -4.70 -14.17
CA ALA A 91 8.01 -5.79 -13.34
C ALA A 91 8.71 -5.26 -12.08
N GLU A 92 9.54 -4.23 -12.21
CA GLU A 92 10.19 -3.56 -11.09
C GLU A 92 9.14 -2.93 -10.13
N LEU A 93 8.13 -2.26 -10.65
CA LEU A 93 7.06 -1.65 -9.86
C LEU A 93 6.31 -2.71 -9.04
N VAL A 94 5.92 -3.83 -9.64
CA VAL A 94 5.26 -4.95 -8.96
C VAL A 94 6.13 -5.50 -7.84
N THR A 95 7.40 -5.75 -8.12
CA THR A 95 8.35 -6.27 -7.13
C THR A 95 8.54 -5.33 -5.96
N ASN A 96 8.71 -4.04 -6.23
CA ASN A 96 8.90 -3.03 -5.19
C ASN A 96 7.65 -2.84 -4.33
N CYS A 97 6.44 -2.80 -4.93
CA CYS A 97 5.18 -2.73 -4.18
C CYS A 97 5.02 -3.92 -3.23
N THR A 98 5.26 -5.14 -3.73
CA THR A 98 5.15 -6.37 -2.93
C THR A 98 6.15 -6.36 -1.77
N ARG A 99 7.40 -5.98 -2.02
CA ARG A 99 8.44 -5.88 -0.98
C ARG A 99 8.09 -4.87 0.10
N VAL A 100 7.67 -3.66 -0.30
CA VAL A 100 7.31 -2.59 0.66
C VAL A 100 6.15 -3.02 1.55
N GLN A 101 5.15 -3.70 1.01
CA GLN A 101 4.02 -4.21 1.80
C GLN A 101 4.45 -5.32 2.77
N LYS A 102 5.26 -6.27 2.31
CA LYS A 102 5.81 -7.31 3.17
C LYS A 102 6.56 -6.72 4.36
N ASP A 103 7.45 -5.76 4.10
CA ASP A 103 8.23 -5.09 5.15
C ASP A 103 7.34 -4.31 6.13
N ALA A 104 6.27 -3.67 5.63
CA ALA A 104 5.33 -2.94 6.46
C ALA A 104 4.57 -3.88 7.41
N ILE A 105 4.02 -4.97 6.89
CA ILE A 105 3.29 -5.97 7.69
C ILE A 105 4.23 -6.62 8.70
N GLN A 106 5.44 -6.99 8.30
CA GLN A 106 6.44 -7.57 9.20
C GLN A 106 6.74 -6.62 10.38
N SER A 107 6.93 -5.33 10.11
CA SER A 107 7.18 -4.33 11.15
C SER A 107 6.00 -4.17 12.11
N MET A 108 4.78 -4.36 11.64
CA MET A 108 3.57 -4.31 12.48
C MET A 108 3.43 -5.56 13.36
N ILE A 109 3.74 -6.74 12.83
CA ILE A 109 3.79 -8.00 13.59
C ILE A 109 4.80 -7.87 14.74
N GLU A 110 6.01 -7.42 14.45
CA GLU A 110 7.05 -7.23 15.48
C GLU A 110 6.61 -6.25 16.57
N LEU A 111 5.93 -5.17 16.16
CA LEU A 111 5.41 -4.21 17.13
C LEU A 111 4.35 -4.82 18.03
N GLY A 112 3.38 -5.55 17.46
CA GLY A 112 2.31 -6.17 18.22
C GLY A 112 2.83 -7.19 19.22
N ILE A 113 3.82 -8.00 18.84
CA ILE A 113 4.49 -8.93 19.73
C ILE A 113 5.14 -8.17 20.90
N ARG A 114 5.88 -7.10 20.62
CA ARG A 114 6.51 -6.28 21.67
C ARG A 114 5.51 -5.58 22.59
N SER A 115 4.33 -5.27 22.07
CA SER A 115 3.24 -4.59 22.82
C SER A 115 2.29 -5.58 23.49
N HIS A 116 2.60 -6.89 23.46
CA HIS A 116 1.77 -7.96 24.04
C HIS A 116 0.32 -7.94 23.55
N MET A 117 0.09 -7.55 22.28
CA MET A 117 -1.23 -7.59 21.67
C MET A 117 -1.66 -9.04 21.46
N SER A 118 -2.94 -9.34 21.68
CA SER A 118 -3.53 -10.59 21.26
C SER A 118 -3.57 -10.71 19.74
N ASP A 119 -3.67 -11.92 19.19
CA ASP A 119 -3.74 -12.17 17.74
C ASP A 119 -4.90 -11.38 17.09
N ASP A 120 -6.04 -11.28 17.78
CA ASP A 120 -7.20 -10.54 17.28
C ASP A 120 -6.98 -9.02 17.28
N GLU A 121 -6.35 -8.48 18.31
CA GLU A 121 -5.98 -7.07 18.36
C GLU A 121 -4.96 -6.72 17.30
N LEU A 122 -3.94 -7.55 17.16
CA LEU A 122 -2.89 -7.37 16.17
C LEU A 122 -3.43 -7.49 14.73
N SER A 123 -4.33 -8.43 14.46
CA SER A 123 -4.99 -8.57 13.17
C SER A 123 -5.78 -7.32 12.77
N ARG A 124 -6.50 -6.72 13.73
CA ARG A 124 -7.23 -5.47 13.52
C ARG A 124 -6.31 -4.27 13.36
N PHE A 125 -5.14 -4.32 13.98
CA PHE A 125 -4.13 -3.26 13.89
C PHE A 125 -3.36 -3.29 12.57
N ILE A 126 -3.07 -4.48 12.03
CA ILE A 126 -2.34 -4.65 10.77
C ILE A 126 -3.22 -4.31 9.57
N ARG A 127 -4.49 -4.70 9.58
CA ARG A 127 -5.38 -4.61 8.42
C ARG A 127 -5.44 -3.23 7.77
N PRO A 128 -5.59 -2.11 8.51
CA PRO A 128 -5.58 -0.77 7.94
C PRO A 128 -4.25 -0.37 7.29
N CYS A 129 -3.14 -1.00 7.71
CA CYS A 129 -1.81 -0.69 7.19
C CYS A 129 -1.47 -1.43 5.89
N ILE A 130 -2.31 -2.36 5.46
CA ILE A 130 -2.15 -3.08 4.20
C ILE A 130 -2.34 -2.09 3.04
N GLY A 131 -1.38 -2.04 2.13
CA GLY A 131 -1.38 -1.09 1.02
C GLY A 131 -0.67 0.23 1.31
N LEU A 132 -0.27 0.51 2.53
CA LEU A 132 0.51 1.69 2.88
C LEU A 132 2.01 1.49 2.62
N THR A 133 2.68 2.57 2.28
CA THR A 133 4.16 2.61 2.23
C THR A 133 4.75 2.62 3.65
N LYS A 134 6.01 2.24 3.78
CA LYS A 134 6.72 2.24 5.08
C LYS A 134 6.65 3.58 5.84
N PRO A 135 6.82 4.77 5.20
CA PRO A 135 6.60 6.06 5.86
C PRO A 135 5.15 6.27 6.32
N GLN A 136 4.16 5.91 5.49
CA GLN A 136 2.75 6.03 5.84
C GLN A 136 2.39 5.11 7.02
N THR A 137 2.84 3.86 7.00
CA THR A 137 2.66 2.92 8.13
C THR A 137 3.25 3.47 9.42
N ARG A 138 4.44 4.10 9.37
CA ARG A 138 5.04 4.76 10.54
C ARG A 138 4.21 5.95 11.03
N ALA A 139 3.66 6.75 10.12
CA ALA A 139 2.81 7.90 10.47
C ALA A 139 1.51 7.44 11.15
N VAL A 140 0.85 6.43 10.59
CA VAL A 140 -0.36 5.82 11.15
C VAL A 140 -0.09 5.27 12.55
N LYS A 141 1.00 4.53 12.72
CA LYS A 141 1.44 4.00 14.02
C LYS A 141 1.64 5.11 15.03
N LYS A 142 2.43 6.13 14.69
CA LYS A 142 2.70 7.27 15.57
C LYS A 142 1.40 8.00 15.98
N TYR A 143 0.49 8.17 15.02
CA TYR A 143 -0.80 8.79 15.28
C TYR A 143 -1.65 7.96 16.26
N TYR A 144 -1.68 6.64 16.08
CA TYR A 144 -2.36 5.71 16.99
C TYR A 144 -1.79 5.83 18.43
N GLU A 145 -0.47 5.69 18.60
CA GLU A 145 0.21 5.75 19.89
C GLU A 145 -0.04 7.10 20.60
N THR A 146 0.07 8.21 19.85
CA THR A 146 -0.19 9.56 20.39
C THR A 146 -1.66 9.71 20.78
N SER A 147 -2.59 9.27 19.94
CA SER A 147 -4.03 9.35 20.22
C SER A 147 -4.42 8.51 21.42
N LYS A 148 -3.84 7.34 21.60
CA LYS A 148 -4.06 6.47 22.75
C LYS A 148 -3.59 7.15 24.04
N ALA A 149 -2.37 7.67 24.06
CA ALA A 149 -1.81 8.37 25.22
C ALA A 149 -2.62 9.63 25.61
N GLU A 150 -3.14 10.37 24.61
CA GLU A 150 -4.03 11.51 24.86
C GLU A 150 -5.38 11.08 25.45
N LEU A 151 -5.96 9.98 24.96
CA LEU A 151 -7.23 9.46 25.44
C LEU A 151 -7.10 8.93 26.88
N GLU A 152 -6.00 8.24 27.21
CA GLU A 152 -5.70 7.79 28.57
C GLU A 152 -5.62 8.97 29.54
N LYS A 153 -4.98 10.08 29.16
CA LYS A 153 -4.91 11.30 29.96
C LYS A 153 -6.26 11.98 30.11
N LYS A 154 -7.07 12.04 29.06
CA LYS A 154 -8.40 12.69 29.09
C LYS A 154 -9.45 11.87 29.81
N HIS A 155 -9.32 10.57 29.81
CA HIS A 155 -10.33 9.64 30.32
C HIS A 155 -9.74 8.63 31.32
N PRO A 156 -9.12 9.08 32.43
CA PRO A 156 -8.38 8.18 33.34
C PRO A 156 -9.22 7.12 34.03
N ARG A 157 -10.55 7.28 34.02
CA ARG A 157 -11.50 6.32 34.62
C ARG A 157 -12.14 5.39 33.59
N THR A 158 -11.78 5.53 32.32
CA THR A 158 -12.33 4.68 31.24
C THR A 158 -11.55 3.38 31.18
N LYS A 159 -12.26 2.28 30.95
CA LYS A 159 -11.61 0.96 30.80
C LYS A 159 -10.61 0.99 29.64
N PRO A 160 -9.44 0.33 29.76
CA PRO A 160 -8.40 0.29 28.73
C PRO A 160 -8.93 -0.16 27.36
N GLU A 161 -9.80 -1.17 27.33
CA GLU A 161 -10.42 -1.70 26.09
C GLU A 161 -11.22 -0.62 25.32
N LYS A 162 -11.92 0.26 26.06
CA LYS A 162 -12.69 1.34 25.44
C LYS A 162 -11.79 2.45 24.93
N ILE A 163 -10.70 2.75 25.61
CA ILE A 163 -9.67 3.68 25.14
C ILE A 163 -9.02 3.15 23.87
N GLU A 164 -8.70 1.88 23.86
CA GLU A 164 -8.16 1.16 22.68
C GLU A 164 -9.09 1.30 21.48
N GLN A 165 -10.38 1.02 21.65
CA GLN A 165 -11.38 1.16 20.60
C GLN A 165 -11.45 2.61 20.09
N MET A 166 -11.48 3.60 20.98
CA MET A 166 -11.51 5.03 20.59
C MET A 166 -10.24 5.45 19.83
N ALA A 167 -9.08 4.92 20.20
CA ALA A 167 -7.81 5.19 19.49
C ALA A 167 -7.83 4.59 18.09
N ARG A 168 -8.37 3.38 17.91
CA ARG A 168 -8.54 2.72 16.60
C ARG A 168 -9.52 3.48 15.69
N ASP A 169 -10.63 3.96 16.24
CA ASP A 169 -11.61 4.75 15.48
C ASP A 169 -10.99 6.06 14.96
N LYS A 170 -10.10 6.67 15.76
CA LYS A 170 -9.32 7.84 15.32
C LYS A 170 -8.30 7.48 14.25
N GLN A 171 -7.60 6.36 14.40
CA GLN A 171 -6.66 5.85 13.41
C GLN A 171 -7.34 5.62 12.07
N ALA A 172 -8.46 4.90 12.03
CA ALA A 172 -9.20 4.64 10.80
C ALA A 172 -9.60 5.94 10.07
N LYS A 173 -10.07 6.96 10.81
CA LYS A 173 -10.37 8.28 10.24
C LYS A 173 -9.13 9.03 9.74
N TYR A 174 -7.96 8.79 10.30
CA TYR A 174 -6.71 9.38 9.84
C TYR A 174 -6.24 8.76 8.52
N GLU A 175 -6.43 7.45 8.36
CA GLU A 175 -6.08 6.70 7.15
C GLU A 175 -6.97 7.05 5.95
N GLU A 176 -8.21 7.50 6.20
CA GLU A 176 -9.13 7.95 5.14
C GLU A 176 -8.79 9.34 4.54
N ARG A 177 -7.88 10.10 5.16
CA ARG A 177 -7.43 11.44 4.71
C ARG A 177 -6.20 11.37 3.83
#